data_7be215f5742ca3093fd8a61e33ce83ca
#
_entry.id   7be215f5742ca3093fd8a61e33ce83ca
#
_cell.length_a   1.000
_cell.length_b   1.000
_cell.length_c   1.000
_cell.angle_alpha   90.00
_cell.angle_beta   90.00
_cell.angle_gamma   90.00
#
_symmetry.space_group_name_H-M   'P 1'
#
loop_
_entity.id
_entity.type
_entity.pdbx_description
1 polymer ?
#
loop_
_entity_poly.entity_id
_entity_poly.type
_entity_poly.pdbx_seq_one_letter_code
_entity_poly.pdbx_strand_id
1 'polypeptide(L)'
;TTKIVLIDQQSRVAFEYYVNNKGDSIGAVQNGLNEAVQRFAEHEKTQRIARSMVTGYGEDLIRAAFGLDDGMVETLAHFRAAKAFDKDVSFIMDIGGQDMKAIFVKDGFIQDIKINEACSSGCGSFIEPFARNMGFTAAEFAKEATQGESPCDLGTRCTVFMNSKVKQSLREGASINDISAGLAYSVIKNALHKVLKVTNID
;
A
#
# COMPACT_ATOMS: atom_id res chain seq x y z
N THR A 1 4.48 -5.88 -5.63
CA THR A 1 5.71 -5.33 -5.02
C THR A 1 6.28 -6.28 -3.97
N THR A 2 7.60 -6.24 -3.80
CA THR A 2 8.33 -6.96 -2.75
C THR A 2 9.07 -5.95 -1.89
N LYS A 3 8.96 -6.12 -0.58
CA LYS A 3 9.69 -5.32 0.40
C LYS A 3 10.45 -6.24 1.35
N ILE A 4 11.72 -5.92 1.62
CA ILE A 4 12.54 -6.61 2.62
C ILE A 4 13.02 -5.57 3.62
N VAL A 5 12.91 -5.89 4.89
CA VAL A 5 13.41 -5.05 5.97
C VAL A 5 14.23 -5.91 6.92
N LEU A 6 15.48 -5.53 7.16
CA LEU A 6 16.31 -6.12 8.19
C LEU A 6 16.36 -5.16 9.38
N ILE A 7 16.11 -5.68 10.57
CA ILE A 7 16.14 -4.92 11.81
C ILE A 7 17.22 -5.47 12.75
N ASP A 8 17.88 -4.59 13.48
CA ASP A 8 18.86 -4.96 14.48
C ASP A 8 18.20 -5.36 15.82
N GLN A 9 19.02 -5.75 16.79
CA GLN A 9 18.55 -6.15 18.12
C GLN A 9 17.86 -5.00 18.90
N GLN A 10 18.04 -3.75 18.50
CA GLN A 10 17.38 -2.57 19.06
C GLN A 10 16.15 -2.16 18.26
N SER A 11 15.66 -3.01 17.34
CA SER A 11 14.52 -2.75 16.45
C SER A 11 14.72 -1.57 15.49
N ARG A 12 15.96 -1.21 15.16
CA ARG A 12 16.26 -0.18 14.17
C ARG A 12 16.41 -0.83 12.79
N VAL A 13 15.94 -0.13 11.76
CA VAL A 13 16.08 -0.58 10.38
C VAL A 13 17.57 -0.50 9.99
N ALA A 14 18.17 -1.65 9.73
CA ALA A 14 19.55 -1.79 9.26
C ALA A 14 19.65 -1.84 7.73
N PHE A 15 18.62 -2.38 7.08
CA PHE A 15 18.53 -2.47 5.63
C PHE A 15 17.07 -2.46 5.21
N GLU A 16 16.77 -1.80 4.10
CA GLU A 16 15.47 -1.86 3.44
C GLU A 16 15.65 -2.01 1.93
N TYR A 17 14.76 -2.79 1.35
CA TYR A 17 14.68 -3.02 -0.09
C TYR A 17 13.22 -2.97 -0.50
N TYR A 18 12.91 -2.22 -1.54
CA TYR A 18 11.56 -2.10 -2.08
C TYR A 18 11.58 -2.06 -3.60
N VAL A 19 10.87 -2.99 -4.23
CA VAL A 19 10.87 -3.10 -5.69
C VAL A 19 9.51 -3.55 -6.23
N ASN A 20 9.17 -3.11 -7.41
CA ASN A 20 8.09 -3.72 -8.18
C ASN A 20 8.59 -5.06 -8.74
N ASN A 21 8.05 -6.16 -8.25
CA ASN A 21 8.47 -7.52 -8.62
C ASN A 21 7.96 -8.00 -9.99
N LYS A 22 7.07 -7.25 -10.63
CA LYS A 22 6.52 -7.58 -11.97
C LYS A 22 6.01 -9.02 -12.11
N GLY A 23 5.52 -9.61 -11.01
CA GLY A 23 5.05 -11.00 -10.94
C GLY A 23 6.11 -12.03 -10.53
N ASP A 24 7.40 -11.67 -10.51
CA ASP A 24 8.50 -12.52 -10.01
C ASP A 24 8.86 -12.14 -8.58
N SER A 25 8.13 -12.68 -7.63
CA SER A 25 8.38 -12.43 -6.20
C SER A 25 9.63 -13.17 -5.69
N ILE A 26 9.91 -14.36 -6.20
CA ILE A 26 11.08 -15.14 -5.80
C ILE A 26 12.36 -14.43 -6.23
N GLY A 27 12.48 -14.06 -7.50
CA GLY A 27 13.64 -13.32 -8.02
C GLY A 27 13.82 -11.97 -7.32
N ALA A 28 12.73 -11.28 -7.02
CA ALA A 28 12.78 -10.01 -6.27
C ALA A 28 13.34 -10.19 -4.85
N VAL A 29 12.92 -11.25 -4.13
CA VAL A 29 13.47 -11.56 -2.79
C VAL A 29 14.93 -11.96 -2.89
N GLN A 30 15.30 -12.80 -3.85
CA GLN A 30 16.67 -13.22 -4.06
C GLN A 30 17.60 -12.02 -4.33
N ASN A 31 17.18 -11.10 -5.19
CA ASN A 31 17.93 -9.89 -5.51
C ASN A 31 18.10 -8.98 -4.27
N GLY A 32 17.05 -8.78 -3.50
CA GLY A 32 17.11 -7.97 -2.29
C GLY A 32 17.99 -8.59 -1.19
N LEU A 33 17.96 -9.91 -1.03
CA LEU A 33 18.88 -10.61 -0.11
C LEU A 33 20.33 -10.53 -0.58
N ASN A 34 20.60 -10.67 -1.88
CA ASN A 34 21.94 -10.48 -2.44
C ASN A 34 22.46 -9.05 -2.21
N GLU A 35 21.60 -8.03 -2.41
CA GLU A 35 21.95 -6.65 -2.12
C GLU A 35 22.28 -6.45 -0.63
N ALA A 36 21.49 -7.04 0.26
CA ALA A 36 21.78 -7.02 1.69
C ALA A 36 23.13 -7.65 2.02
N VAL A 37 23.41 -8.82 1.45
CA VAL A 37 24.71 -9.50 1.63
C VAL A 37 25.86 -8.62 1.15
N GLN A 38 25.77 -8.03 -0.04
CA GLN A 38 26.80 -7.12 -0.55
C GLN A 38 27.03 -5.92 0.37
N ARG A 39 25.94 -5.27 0.82
CA ARG A 39 26.01 -4.11 1.71
C ARG A 39 26.68 -4.43 3.05
N PHE A 40 26.45 -5.63 3.59
CA PHE A 40 27.04 -6.05 4.86
C PHE A 40 28.41 -6.71 4.71
N ALA A 41 28.79 -7.20 3.53
CA ALA A 41 30.12 -7.77 3.28
C ALA A 41 31.27 -6.76 3.46
N GLU A 42 31.00 -5.46 3.29
CA GLU A 42 31.94 -4.37 3.52
C GLU A 42 32.25 -4.13 5.02
N HIS A 43 31.48 -4.75 5.90
CA HIS A 43 31.68 -4.66 7.34
C HIS A 43 32.36 -5.94 7.83
N GLU A 44 33.49 -5.81 8.52
CA GLU A 44 34.31 -6.94 9.01
C GLU A 44 33.60 -7.90 9.99
N LYS A 45 32.34 -7.64 10.32
CA LYS A 45 31.54 -8.47 11.24
C LYS A 45 30.61 -9.38 10.47
N THR A 46 30.73 -10.68 10.68
CA THR A 46 29.78 -11.68 10.19
C THR A 46 28.39 -11.37 10.70
N GLN A 47 27.49 -10.98 9.79
CA GLN A 47 26.09 -10.76 10.12
C GLN A 47 25.34 -12.10 10.06
N ARG A 48 24.45 -12.32 11.02
CA ARG A 48 23.60 -13.52 11.06
C ARG A 48 22.15 -13.10 11.19
N ILE A 49 21.30 -13.61 10.33
CA ILE A 49 19.85 -13.49 10.48
C ILE A 49 19.44 -14.45 11.62
N ALA A 50 18.97 -13.89 12.72
CA ALA A 50 18.56 -14.67 13.89
C ALA A 50 17.14 -15.22 13.74
N ARG A 51 16.27 -14.51 13.02
CA ARG A 51 14.89 -14.92 12.74
C ARG A 51 14.37 -14.22 11.50
N SER A 52 13.50 -14.89 10.77
CA SER A 52 12.88 -14.41 9.53
C SER A 52 11.37 -14.57 9.59
N MET A 53 10.66 -13.63 8.99
CA MET A 53 9.20 -13.64 8.89
C MET A 53 8.76 -13.07 7.55
N VAL A 54 7.68 -13.61 7.00
CA VAL A 54 7.08 -13.14 5.76
C VAL A 54 5.59 -12.85 5.96
N THR A 55 5.05 -11.91 5.18
CA THR A 55 3.63 -11.59 5.14
C THR A 55 3.21 -11.19 3.72
N GLY A 56 1.91 -11.18 3.44
CA GLY A 56 1.31 -10.82 2.17
C GLY A 56 0.92 -12.02 1.31
N TYR A 57 0.37 -11.77 0.12
CA TYR A 57 -0.18 -12.83 -0.76
C TYR A 57 0.84 -13.91 -1.17
N GLY A 58 2.13 -13.59 -1.18
CA GLY A 58 3.20 -14.55 -1.52
C GLY A 58 3.77 -15.30 -0.32
N GLU A 59 3.17 -15.22 0.86
CA GLU A 59 3.70 -15.73 2.12
C GLU A 59 4.15 -17.18 2.02
N ASP A 60 3.25 -18.10 1.67
CA ASP A 60 3.55 -19.53 1.62
C ASP A 60 4.65 -19.85 0.60
N LEU A 61 4.59 -19.22 -0.58
CA LEU A 61 5.58 -19.42 -1.63
C LEU A 61 6.97 -18.95 -1.19
N ILE A 62 7.08 -17.76 -0.64
CA ILE A 62 8.37 -17.18 -0.22
C ILE A 62 8.91 -17.92 1.01
N ARG A 63 8.04 -18.25 1.95
CA ARG A 63 8.42 -19.05 3.12
C ARG A 63 9.03 -20.39 2.72
N ALA A 64 8.37 -21.09 1.79
CA ALA A 64 8.85 -22.39 1.30
C ALA A 64 10.14 -22.24 0.47
N ALA A 65 10.24 -21.25 -0.41
CA ALA A 65 11.37 -21.05 -1.31
C ALA A 65 12.66 -20.70 -0.55
N PHE A 66 12.56 -19.93 0.54
CA PHE A 66 13.73 -19.43 1.29
C PHE A 66 13.89 -20.08 2.68
N GLY A 67 13.02 -21.02 3.06
CA GLY A 67 13.09 -21.68 4.36
C GLY A 67 12.93 -20.72 5.55
N LEU A 68 12.01 -19.73 5.42
CA LEU A 68 11.81 -18.73 6.46
C LEU A 68 11.14 -19.34 7.70
N ASP A 69 11.47 -18.79 8.87
CA ASP A 69 11.03 -19.34 10.16
C ASP A 69 9.53 -19.26 10.34
N ASP A 70 8.94 -18.08 10.03
CA ASP A 70 7.51 -17.81 10.28
C ASP A 70 6.85 -17.07 9.13
N GLY A 71 5.52 -17.20 9.09
CA GLY A 71 4.60 -16.40 8.29
C GLY A 71 3.60 -15.66 9.18
N MET A 72 3.06 -14.56 8.67
CA MET A 72 2.03 -13.79 9.36
C MET A 72 0.98 -13.29 8.37
N VAL A 73 -0.29 -13.52 8.67
CA VAL A 73 -1.39 -12.93 7.89
C VAL A 73 -1.25 -11.40 7.85
N GLU A 74 -1.36 -10.83 6.65
CA GLU A 74 -1.12 -9.41 6.38
C GLU A 74 -1.92 -8.48 7.31
N THR A 75 -3.20 -8.78 7.54
CA THR A 75 -4.06 -7.99 8.44
C THR A 75 -3.52 -7.93 9.87
N LEU A 76 -2.96 -9.04 10.35
CA LEU A 76 -2.34 -9.08 11.68
C LEU A 76 -1.02 -8.31 11.70
N ALA A 77 -0.26 -8.35 10.61
CA ALA A 77 0.98 -7.57 10.48
C ALA A 77 0.67 -6.06 10.51
N HIS A 78 -0.36 -5.60 9.78
CA HIS A 78 -0.82 -4.20 9.80
C HIS A 78 -1.30 -3.78 11.19
N PHE A 79 -2.09 -4.62 11.87
CA PHE A 79 -2.54 -4.34 13.22
C PHE A 79 -1.37 -4.20 14.20
N ARG A 80 -0.40 -5.11 14.16
CA ARG A 80 0.79 -5.04 15.01
C ARG A 80 1.63 -3.80 14.75
N ALA A 81 1.80 -3.43 13.48
CA ALA A 81 2.50 -2.22 13.09
C ALA A 81 1.79 -0.97 13.62
N ALA A 82 0.48 -0.85 13.39
CA ALA A 82 -0.31 0.28 13.88
C ALA A 82 -0.23 0.41 15.42
N LYS A 83 -0.36 -0.71 16.13
CA LYS A 83 -0.26 -0.74 17.61
C LYS A 83 1.14 -0.38 18.13
N ALA A 84 2.19 -0.56 17.34
CA ALA A 84 3.54 -0.13 17.70
C ALA A 84 3.69 1.40 17.63
N PHE A 85 2.94 2.07 16.73
CA PHE A 85 2.90 3.54 16.65
C PHE A 85 1.93 4.16 17.63
N ASP A 86 0.75 3.55 17.79
CA ASP A 86 -0.30 4.01 18.70
C ASP A 86 -0.88 2.82 19.48
N LYS A 87 -0.59 2.77 20.78
CA LYS A 87 -1.05 1.66 21.64
C LYS A 87 -2.57 1.63 21.81
N ASP A 88 -3.22 2.78 21.66
CA ASP A 88 -4.66 2.98 21.86
C ASP A 88 -5.42 3.00 20.52
N VAL A 89 -4.77 2.57 19.42
CA VAL A 89 -5.40 2.51 18.10
C VAL A 89 -6.73 1.76 18.16
N SER A 90 -7.80 2.42 17.71
CA SER A 90 -9.16 1.86 17.68
C SER A 90 -9.65 1.54 16.28
N PHE A 91 -9.00 2.12 15.26
CA PHE A 91 -9.37 1.95 13.87
C PHE A 91 -8.16 2.05 12.96
N ILE A 92 -8.06 1.14 11.98
CA ILE A 92 -7.03 1.14 10.96
C ILE A 92 -7.70 1.07 9.60
N MET A 93 -7.41 2.04 8.74
CA MET A 93 -7.77 2.00 7.32
C MET A 93 -6.51 1.72 6.51
N ASP A 94 -6.44 0.53 5.98
CA ASP A 94 -5.40 0.14 5.04
C ASP A 94 -5.91 0.29 3.61
N ILE A 95 -5.22 1.08 2.81
CA ILE A 95 -5.51 1.29 1.39
C ILE A 95 -4.29 0.79 0.61
N GLY A 96 -4.35 -0.48 0.25
CA GLY A 96 -3.29 -1.17 -0.47
C GLY A 96 -3.29 -0.90 -1.98
N GLY A 97 -2.43 -1.62 -2.69
CA GLY A 97 -2.37 -1.57 -4.15
C GLY A 97 -3.55 -2.24 -4.83
N GLN A 98 -4.11 -3.30 -4.24
CA GLN A 98 -5.15 -4.13 -4.85
C GLN A 98 -6.41 -4.26 -4.00
N ASP A 99 -6.33 -4.04 -2.71
CA ASP A 99 -7.42 -4.17 -1.76
C ASP A 99 -7.47 -2.98 -0.80
N MET A 100 -8.56 -2.93 -0.05
CA MET A 100 -8.74 -2.02 1.08
C MET A 100 -9.23 -2.82 2.27
N LYS A 101 -8.70 -2.54 3.45
CA LYS A 101 -9.11 -3.17 4.69
C LYS A 101 -9.43 -2.11 5.74
N ALA A 102 -10.55 -2.30 6.43
CA ALA A 102 -10.88 -1.54 7.64
C ALA A 102 -10.82 -2.50 8.82
N ILE A 103 -9.95 -2.24 9.77
CA ILE A 103 -9.76 -3.07 10.95
C ILE A 103 -10.25 -2.28 12.16
N PHE A 104 -11.24 -2.82 12.84
CA PHE A 104 -11.80 -2.24 14.06
C PHE A 104 -11.15 -2.88 15.26
N VAL A 105 -10.60 -2.07 16.15
CA VAL A 105 -9.88 -2.51 17.35
C VAL A 105 -10.62 -2.04 18.59
N LYS A 106 -10.79 -2.93 19.57
CA LYS A 106 -11.37 -2.62 20.87
C LYS A 106 -10.61 -3.38 21.95
N ASP A 107 -10.30 -2.70 23.03
CA ASP A 107 -9.57 -3.28 24.18
C ASP A 107 -8.25 -3.97 23.77
N GLY A 108 -7.59 -3.45 22.72
CA GLY A 108 -6.33 -3.96 22.20
C GLY A 108 -6.44 -5.23 21.36
N PHE A 109 -7.65 -5.63 20.94
CA PHE A 109 -7.93 -6.79 20.08
C PHE A 109 -8.71 -6.40 18.84
N ILE A 110 -8.49 -7.10 17.74
CA ILE A 110 -9.28 -6.96 16.51
C ILE A 110 -10.69 -7.46 16.79
N GLN A 111 -11.68 -6.58 16.61
CA GLN A 111 -13.12 -6.90 16.78
C GLN A 111 -13.79 -7.26 15.47
N ASP A 112 -13.45 -6.55 14.40
CA ASP A 112 -14.06 -6.74 13.09
C ASP A 112 -13.08 -6.34 11.99
N ILE A 113 -13.19 -6.97 10.84
CA ILE A 113 -12.41 -6.68 9.65
C ILE A 113 -13.35 -6.60 8.47
N LYS A 114 -13.32 -5.49 7.75
CA LYS A 114 -14.03 -5.34 6.48
C LYS A 114 -13.03 -5.22 5.37
N ILE A 115 -13.17 -6.04 4.33
CA ILE A 115 -12.26 -6.09 3.19
C ILE A 115 -13.03 -5.83 1.91
N ASN A 116 -12.45 -5.06 1.01
CA ASN A 116 -12.90 -4.91 -0.36
C ASN A 116 -11.82 -5.40 -1.31
N GLU A 117 -11.91 -6.65 -1.71
CA GLU A 117 -11.04 -7.29 -2.70
C GLU A 117 -11.64 -7.23 -4.13
N ALA A 118 -12.94 -7.01 -4.23
CA ALA A 118 -13.68 -7.19 -5.48
C ALA A 118 -13.47 -6.09 -6.51
N CYS A 119 -12.82 -4.98 -6.19
CA CYS A 119 -12.73 -3.86 -7.10
C CYS A 119 -11.48 -3.01 -6.85
N SER A 120 -10.55 -3.06 -7.78
CA SER A 120 -9.35 -2.20 -7.80
C SER A 120 -9.66 -0.69 -7.93
N SER A 121 -10.92 -0.31 -8.18
CA SER A 121 -11.33 1.09 -8.40
C SER A 121 -11.28 1.99 -7.16
N GLY A 122 -10.57 1.61 -6.15
CA GLY A 122 -10.39 2.41 -4.96
C GLY A 122 -9.02 2.20 -4.33
N CYS A 123 -8.17 1.38 -4.95
CA CYS A 123 -6.87 1.00 -4.43
C CYS A 123 -5.73 1.74 -5.17
N GLY A 124 -4.51 1.65 -4.67
CA GLY A 124 -3.37 2.34 -5.24
C GLY A 124 -3.09 2.01 -6.72
N SER A 125 -3.33 0.76 -7.14
CA SER A 125 -3.20 0.35 -8.54
C SER A 125 -4.15 1.07 -9.50
N PHE A 126 -5.20 1.69 -8.97
CA PHE A 126 -6.12 2.52 -9.75
C PHE A 126 -5.52 3.88 -10.12
N ILE A 127 -4.76 4.51 -9.22
CA ILE A 127 -4.19 5.86 -9.44
C ILE A 127 -2.96 5.79 -10.33
N GLU A 128 -2.13 4.75 -10.22
CA GLU A 128 -0.86 4.62 -10.93
C GLU A 128 -0.98 4.76 -12.46
N PRO A 129 -1.96 4.14 -13.15
CA PRO A 129 -2.13 4.34 -14.59
C PRO A 129 -2.47 5.79 -14.97
N PHE A 130 -3.24 6.51 -14.15
CA PHE A 130 -3.54 7.92 -14.40
C PHE A 130 -2.30 8.78 -14.25
N ALA A 131 -1.53 8.61 -13.17
CA ALA A 131 -0.27 9.31 -12.97
C ALA A 131 0.67 9.10 -14.18
N ARG A 132 0.87 7.85 -14.58
CA ARG A 132 1.74 7.48 -15.71
C ARG A 132 1.28 8.09 -17.03
N ASN A 133 -0.03 8.05 -17.31
CA ASN A 133 -0.60 8.63 -18.53
C ASN A 133 -0.47 10.16 -18.59
N MET A 134 -0.32 10.81 -17.46
CA MET A 134 -0.08 12.25 -17.34
C MET A 134 1.41 12.61 -17.21
N GLY A 135 2.32 11.62 -17.28
CA GLY A 135 3.77 11.82 -17.23
C GLY A 135 4.36 11.93 -15.83
N PHE A 136 3.64 11.49 -14.81
CA PHE A 136 4.05 11.56 -13.40
C PHE A 136 4.33 10.18 -12.82
N THR A 137 5.22 10.10 -11.84
CA THR A 137 5.27 9.00 -10.88
C THR A 137 4.09 9.12 -9.90
N ALA A 138 3.73 8.03 -9.22
CA ALA A 138 2.66 8.06 -8.21
C ALA A 138 2.96 9.07 -7.09
N ALA A 139 4.23 9.22 -6.68
CA ALA A 139 4.64 10.16 -5.64
C ALA A 139 4.53 11.62 -6.09
N GLU A 140 4.93 11.94 -7.31
CA GLU A 140 4.75 13.28 -7.89
C GLU A 140 3.28 13.62 -8.05
N PHE A 141 2.48 12.66 -8.54
CA PHE A 141 1.05 12.85 -8.71
C PHE A 141 0.31 13.07 -7.39
N ALA A 142 0.76 12.43 -6.31
CA ALA A 142 0.25 12.69 -4.97
C ALA A 142 0.59 14.11 -4.47
N LYS A 143 1.75 14.67 -4.84
CA LYS A 143 2.11 16.06 -4.53
C LYS A 143 1.21 17.03 -5.28
N GLU A 144 0.93 16.77 -6.56
CA GLU A 144 -0.01 17.58 -7.33
C GLU A 144 -1.40 17.61 -6.68
N ALA A 145 -1.87 16.46 -6.14
CA ALA A 145 -3.16 16.39 -5.46
C ALA A 145 -3.26 17.32 -4.23
N THR A 146 -2.16 17.56 -3.53
CA THR A 146 -2.16 18.48 -2.38
C THR A 146 -2.25 19.95 -2.76
N GLN A 147 -2.09 20.26 -4.03
CA GLN A 147 -2.15 21.63 -4.58
C GLN A 147 -3.47 21.92 -5.32
N GLY A 148 -4.38 20.95 -5.38
CA GLY A 148 -5.69 21.13 -6.01
C GLY A 148 -6.57 22.10 -5.22
N GLU A 149 -7.00 23.18 -5.87
CA GLU A 149 -7.87 24.21 -5.27
C GLU A 149 -9.37 23.89 -5.49
N SER A 150 -9.68 23.20 -6.58
CA SER A 150 -11.05 22.83 -6.96
C SER A 150 -11.09 21.39 -7.47
N PRO A 151 -10.99 20.38 -6.56
CA PRO A 151 -10.92 18.99 -6.94
C PRO A 151 -12.09 18.54 -7.82
N CYS A 152 -11.79 17.90 -8.95
CA CYS A 152 -12.81 17.41 -9.87
C CYS A 152 -13.69 16.36 -9.20
N ASP A 153 -15.01 16.49 -9.29
CA ASP A 153 -15.91 15.44 -8.85
C ASP A 153 -15.95 14.29 -9.86
N LEU A 154 -15.09 13.32 -9.65
CA LEU A 154 -14.97 12.13 -10.49
C LEU A 154 -15.91 11.00 -10.07
N GLY A 155 -16.57 11.14 -8.90
CA GLY A 155 -17.47 10.14 -8.34
C GLY A 155 -16.75 8.88 -7.84
N THR A 156 -17.52 7.79 -7.67
CA THR A 156 -17.06 6.49 -7.12
C THR A 156 -17.18 5.35 -8.13
N ARG A 157 -17.07 5.64 -9.41
CA ARG A 157 -17.31 4.68 -10.49
C ARG A 157 -16.13 3.75 -10.76
N CYS A 158 -16.39 2.70 -11.51
CA CYS A 158 -15.37 1.79 -12.04
C CYS A 158 -14.33 2.56 -12.88
N THR A 159 -13.08 2.07 -12.89
CA THR A 159 -11.93 2.64 -13.61
C THR A 159 -12.22 3.00 -15.06
N VAL A 160 -13.02 2.17 -15.76
CA VAL A 160 -13.37 2.40 -17.17
C VAL A 160 -14.15 3.71 -17.35
N PHE A 161 -15.17 3.92 -16.51
CA PHE A 161 -15.96 5.16 -16.53
C PHE A 161 -15.18 6.36 -16.00
N MET A 162 -14.28 6.14 -15.06
CA MET A 162 -13.41 7.19 -14.53
C MET A 162 -12.48 7.75 -15.61
N ASN A 163 -11.93 6.89 -16.47
CA ASN A 163 -11.09 7.31 -17.59
C ASN A 163 -11.80 8.32 -18.51
N SER A 164 -13.08 8.04 -18.81
CA SER A 164 -13.88 8.96 -19.62
C SER A 164 -14.11 10.31 -18.91
N LYS A 165 -14.37 10.26 -17.62
CA LYS A 165 -14.60 11.46 -16.80
C LYS A 165 -13.33 12.32 -16.69
N VAL A 166 -12.17 11.69 -16.44
CA VAL A 166 -10.87 12.37 -16.40
C VAL A 166 -10.57 13.04 -17.75
N LYS A 167 -10.78 12.32 -18.87
CA LYS A 167 -10.60 12.89 -20.21
C LYS A 167 -11.55 14.07 -20.47
N GLN A 168 -12.77 13.99 -19.99
CA GLN A 168 -13.74 15.09 -20.08
C GLN A 168 -13.25 16.29 -19.27
N SER A 169 -12.87 16.12 -18.00
CA SER A 169 -12.35 17.21 -17.15
C SER A 169 -11.14 17.90 -17.78
N LEU A 170 -10.20 17.13 -18.37
CA LEU A 170 -9.07 17.70 -19.10
C LEU A 170 -9.51 18.58 -20.30
N ARG A 171 -10.52 18.13 -21.06
CA ARG A 171 -11.07 18.91 -22.19
C ARG A 171 -11.78 20.18 -21.73
N GLU A 172 -12.37 20.16 -20.55
CA GLU A 172 -13.03 21.29 -19.90
C GLU A 172 -12.04 22.26 -19.24
N GLY A 173 -10.72 21.95 -19.28
CA GLY A 173 -9.66 22.83 -18.81
C GLY A 173 -9.31 22.64 -17.32
N ALA A 174 -9.72 21.53 -16.70
CA ALA A 174 -9.33 21.24 -15.33
C ALA A 174 -7.81 21.04 -15.23
N SER A 175 -7.23 21.56 -14.16
CA SER A 175 -5.81 21.40 -13.87
C SER A 175 -5.46 19.94 -13.50
N ILE A 176 -4.19 19.55 -13.68
CA ILE A 176 -3.71 18.25 -13.23
C ILE A 176 -3.85 18.13 -11.71
N ASN A 177 -3.64 19.22 -10.98
CA ASN A 177 -3.78 19.27 -9.52
C ASN A 177 -5.22 18.92 -9.11
N ASP A 178 -6.22 19.52 -9.75
CA ASP A 178 -7.64 19.28 -9.45
C ASP A 178 -8.08 17.87 -9.86
N ILE A 179 -7.54 17.34 -10.95
CA ILE A 179 -7.79 15.95 -11.37
C ILE A 179 -7.16 14.96 -10.39
N SER A 180 -5.91 15.19 -10.00
CA SER A 180 -5.19 14.35 -9.04
C SER A 180 -5.89 14.35 -7.69
N ALA A 181 -6.29 15.51 -7.19
CA ALA A 181 -7.09 15.65 -5.98
C ALA A 181 -8.45 14.93 -6.10
N GLY A 182 -9.14 15.10 -7.23
CA GLY A 182 -10.40 14.41 -7.51
C GLY A 182 -10.29 12.88 -7.51
N LEU A 183 -9.18 12.34 -8.04
CA LEU A 183 -8.89 10.90 -7.95
C LEU A 183 -8.62 10.44 -6.52
N ALA A 184 -7.88 11.22 -5.73
CA ALA A 184 -7.66 10.93 -4.31
C ALA A 184 -8.98 10.92 -3.53
N TYR A 185 -9.83 11.92 -3.71
CA TYR A 185 -11.18 11.94 -3.13
C TYR A 185 -12.04 10.75 -3.56
N SER A 186 -11.93 10.32 -4.82
CA SER A 186 -12.65 9.14 -5.31
C SER A 186 -12.23 7.87 -4.56
N VAL A 187 -10.94 7.70 -4.27
CA VAL A 187 -10.42 6.57 -3.47
C VAL A 187 -11.04 6.60 -2.07
N ILE A 188 -10.99 7.76 -1.40
CA ILE A 188 -11.55 7.89 -0.05
C ILE A 188 -13.07 7.66 -0.04
N LYS A 189 -13.81 8.24 -0.99
CA LYS A 189 -15.26 7.98 -1.13
C LYS A 189 -15.54 6.48 -1.34
N ASN A 190 -14.73 5.78 -2.13
CA ASN A 190 -14.87 4.33 -2.31
C ASN A 190 -14.61 3.57 -0.99
N ALA A 191 -13.61 3.94 -0.22
CA ALA A 191 -13.33 3.35 1.09
C ALA A 191 -14.52 3.52 2.04
N LEU A 192 -15.05 4.74 2.14
CA LEU A 192 -16.18 5.06 3.00
C LEU A 192 -17.46 4.31 2.58
N HIS A 193 -17.80 4.31 1.30
CA HIS A 193 -19.04 3.71 0.83
C HIS A 193 -18.99 2.18 0.71
N LYS A 194 -17.89 1.63 0.19
CA LYS A 194 -17.81 0.19 -0.12
C LYS A 194 -17.28 -0.64 1.05
N VAL A 195 -16.32 -0.11 1.82
CA VAL A 195 -15.72 -0.82 2.95
C VAL A 195 -16.49 -0.52 4.23
N LEU A 196 -16.63 0.74 4.59
CA LEU A 196 -17.30 1.14 5.84
C LEU A 196 -18.83 1.16 5.73
N LYS A 197 -19.37 1.23 4.49
CA LYS A 197 -20.82 1.31 4.22
C LYS A 197 -21.47 2.52 4.91
N VAL A 198 -20.76 3.62 4.99
CA VAL A 198 -21.30 4.88 5.51
C VAL A 198 -22.31 5.41 4.49
N THR A 199 -23.54 5.67 4.93
CA THR A 199 -24.64 6.13 4.07
C THR A 199 -24.76 7.66 4.03
N ASN A 200 -24.34 8.35 5.09
CA ASN A 200 -24.32 9.81 5.17
C ASN A 200 -22.90 10.26 5.53
N ILE A 201 -22.32 11.08 4.66
CA ILE A 201 -21.05 11.78 4.87
C ILE A 201 -21.43 13.27 4.74
N ASP A 202 -21.98 13.82 5.80
CA ASP A 202 -22.21 15.26 5.95
C ASP A 202 -21.04 15.86 6.72
#